data_8c99895af5af5ea547cbf392ed888b17
#
_entry.id   8c99895af5af5ea547cbf392ed888b17
#
_cell.length_a   1.000
_cell.length_b   1.000
_cell.length_c   1.000
_cell.angle_alpha   90.00
_cell.angle_beta   90.00
_cell.angle_gamma   90.00
#
_symmetry.space_group_name_H-M   'P 1'
#
loop_
_entity.id
_entity.type
_entity.pdbx_description
1 polymer ?
#
loop_
_entity_poly.entity_id
_entity_poly.type
_entity_poly.pdbx_seq_one_letter_code
_entity_poly.pdbx_strand_id
1 'polypeptide(L)'
;MKNYLRQWAVLALLFTLAGVAGCASKGGEMAGEAAAPATAGYSSAEQGKASGRLLVWTANFSLEVADLAKAQAQLTERMLALGGYVEEKSDYGSYSQSLVYRVPKDAFATALGDVEQSGKVLSRHVKGEDVTEQYVDVETRLRNNIALRDRLRDLLGKAKDIKDILQIESELNRIQSEIDSMEARMRILKDQIQMSTLRVELRQQEAEKPATIYGPLGYLYKGTAWFVTKLFIIRE
;
A
#
# COMPACT_ATOMS: atom_id res chain seq x y z
N MET A 1 38.25 24.62 25.43
CA MET A 1 38.23 23.56 24.39
C MET A 1 39.54 22.75 24.22
N LYS A 2 40.62 23.08 24.90
CA LYS A 2 41.91 22.33 24.82
C LYS A 2 42.03 21.11 25.74
N ASN A 3 41.13 20.96 26.71
CA ASN A 3 41.26 19.89 27.73
C ASN A 3 40.49 18.61 27.36
N TYR A 4 39.53 18.66 26.47
CA TYR A 4 38.77 17.48 26.04
C TYR A 4 39.51 16.61 25.02
N LEU A 5 40.37 17.20 24.18
CA LEU A 5 41.18 16.44 23.22
C LEU A 5 42.30 15.60 23.90
N ARG A 6 42.79 16.01 25.10
CA ARG A 6 43.80 15.24 25.82
C ARG A 6 43.22 14.04 26.57
N GLN A 7 41.96 14.08 26.99
CA GLN A 7 41.31 12.96 27.66
C GLN A 7 40.92 11.82 26.70
N TRP A 8 40.61 12.12 25.45
CA TRP A 8 40.31 11.08 24.46
C TRP A 8 41.53 10.35 23.93
N ALA A 9 42.71 11.02 23.92
CA ALA A 9 43.98 10.40 23.52
C ALA A 9 44.49 9.39 24.55
N VAL A 10 44.20 9.58 25.84
CA VAL A 10 44.62 8.67 26.92
C VAL A 10 43.74 7.43 26.97
N LEU A 11 42.45 7.54 26.63
CA LEU A 11 41.50 6.41 26.61
C LEU A 11 41.73 5.47 25.42
N ALA A 12 42.24 5.98 24.29
CA ALA A 12 42.58 5.17 23.13
C ALA A 12 43.86 4.33 23.30
N LEU A 13 44.78 4.75 24.19
CA LEU A 13 46.04 4.04 24.40
C LEU A 13 45.95 2.88 25.40
N LEU A 14 44.89 2.80 26.19
CA LEU A 14 44.67 1.76 27.22
C LEU A 14 43.90 0.53 26.70
N PHE A 15 43.38 0.56 25.48
CA PHE A 15 42.60 -0.55 24.92
C PHE A 15 43.38 -1.49 23.98
N THR A 16 44.71 -1.29 23.81
CA THR A 16 45.52 -2.10 22.88
C THR A 16 46.48 -3.09 23.59
N LEU A 17 46.37 -3.31 24.90
CA LEU A 17 47.34 -4.19 25.59
C LEU A 17 46.71 -5.31 26.42
N ALA A 18 45.66 -5.98 25.92
CA ALA A 18 45.17 -7.19 26.62
C ALA A 18 44.61 -8.16 25.57
N GLY A 19 45.41 -9.14 25.17
CA GLY A 19 44.83 -10.24 24.38
C GLY A 19 45.84 -11.10 23.59
N VAL A 20 46.95 -11.50 24.21
CA VAL A 20 47.74 -12.63 23.71
C VAL A 20 47.93 -13.63 24.82
N ALA A 21 47.09 -14.64 24.89
CA ALA A 21 47.39 -15.90 25.55
C ALA A 21 46.59 -17.00 24.90
N GLY A 22 47.25 -17.92 24.29
CA GLY A 22 46.74 -19.01 23.50
C GLY A 22 46.15 -20.15 24.33
N CYS A 23 45.45 -21.02 23.59
CA CYS A 23 45.43 -22.47 23.92
C CYS A 23 45.22 -23.23 22.61
N ALA A 24 46.22 -23.97 22.26
CA ALA A 24 46.14 -25.04 21.25
C ALA A 24 45.33 -26.21 21.80
N SER A 25 44.39 -26.73 21.05
CA SER A 25 43.93 -28.11 21.19
C SER A 25 43.61 -28.69 19.79
N LYS A 26 44.13 -29.83 19.63
CA LYS A 26 44.40 -30.72 18.56
C LYS A 26 43.14 -31.53 18.15
N GLY A 27 42.90 -31.71 16.85
CA GLY A 27 42.36 -32.98 16.31
C GLY A 27 40.87 -32.94 15.99
N GLY A 28 40.58 -33.21 14.72
CA GLY A 28 39.26 -33.59 14.23
C GLY A 28 39.04 -33.17 12.78
N GLU A 29 39.71 -33.97 11.90
CA GLU A 29 39.47 -33.99 10.46
C GLU A 29 38.07 -34.58 10.25
N MET A 30 37.11 -33.78 9.79
CA MET A 30 35.91 -34.22 9.10
C MET A 30 35.62 -33.28 7.95
N ALA A 31 35.69 -33.83 6.76
CA ALA A 31 35.24 -33.22 5.53
C ALA A 31 33.76 -32.81 5.69
N GLY A 32 33.49 -31.54 5.64
CA GLY A 32 32.17 -30.92 5.63
C GLY A 32 32.05 -30.07 4.40
N GLU A 33 31.43 -30.62 3.43
CA GLU A 33 30.65 -30.06 2.32
C GLU A 33 30.37 -28.58 2.42
N ALA A 34 30.86 -27.83 1.43
CA ALA A 34 30.59 -26.40 1.27
C ALA A 34 29.08 -26.17 1.04
N ALA A 35 28.39 -25.78 2.10
CA ALA A 35 27.04 -25.26 1.99
C ALA A 35 27.08 -23.89 1.28
N ALA A 36 26.66 -23.87 0.02
CA ALA A 36 26.34 -22.68 -0.71
C ALA A 36 25.26 -21.87 0.06
N PRO A 37 25.29 -20.53 0.04
CA PRO A 37 24.23 -19.74 0.63
C PRO A 37 22.93 -20.07 -0.10
N ALA A 38 21.97 -20.63 0.62
CA ALA A 38 20.61 -20.82 0.14
C ALA A 38 20.02 -19.42 -0.11
N THR A 39 20.02 -19.00 -1.37
CA THR A 39 19.11 -17.99 -1.85
C THR A 39 17.71 -18.51 -1.54
N ALA A 40 17.09 -17.94 -0.52
CA ALA A 40 15.67 -18.15 -0.24
C ALA A 40 14.90 -17.55 -1.44
N GLY A 41 14.82 -18.33 -2.50
CA GLY A 41 13.85 -18.13 -3.54
C GLY A 41 12.49 -18.31 -2.87
N TYR A 42 11.78 -17.21 -2.69
CA TYR A 42 10.35 -17.25 -2.43
C TYR A 42 9.73 -17.97 -3.63
N SER A 43 9.54 -19.25 -3.43
CA SER A 43 8.84 -20.10 -4.37
C SER A 43 7.43 -19.52 -4.53
N SER A 44 7.15 -18.99 -5.72
CA SER A 44 5.81 -18.65 -6.18
C SER A 44 4.92 -19.90 -6.38
N ALA A 45 5.18 -20.97 -5.64
CA ALA A 45 4.52 -22.26 -5.78
C ALA A 45 3.30 -22.45 -4.87
N GLU A 46 2.81 -21.40 -4.20
CA GLU A 46 1.52 -21.47 -3.49
C GLU A 46 0.35 -20.83 -4.23
N GLN A 47 0.43 -20.69 -5.55
CA GLN A 47 -0.76 -20.48 -6.39
C GLN A 47 -1.54 -21.78 -6.60
N GLY A 48 -1.39 -22.74 -5.69
CA GLY A 48 -2.09 -24.01 -5.65
C GLY A 48 -3.56 -23.84 -5.29
N LYS A 49 -4.44 -23.86 -6.31
CA LYS A 49 -5.89 -24.12 -6.20
C LYS A 49 -6.68 -23.23 -5.24
N ALA A 50 -6.74 -21.94 -5.51
CA ALA A 50 -7.82 -21.07 -5.03
C ALA A 50 -9.11 -21.26 -5.87
N SER A 51 -9.38 -22.49 -6.31
CA SER A 51 -10.58 -22.87 -7.05
C SER A 51 -11.78 -22.74 -6.10
N GLY A 52 -12.45 -21.58 -6.10
CA GLY A 52 -13.66 -21.31 -5.34
C GLY A 52 -13.58 -20.12 -4.34
N ARG A 53 -12.41 -19.55 -4.10
CA ARG A 53 -12.30 -18.37 -3.22
C ARG A 53 -12.57 -17.09 -3.98
N LEU A 54 -13.35 -16.21 -3.36
CA LEU A 54 -13.63 -14.88 -3.86
C LEU A 54 -12.67 -13.89 -3.21
N LEU A 55 -11.63 -13.49 -3.94
CA LEU A 55 -10.58 -12.60 -3.44
C LEU A 55 -10.76 -11.19 -3.97
N VAL A 56 -10.70 -10.21 -3.09
CA VAL A 56 -10.61 -8.79 -3.42
C VAL A 56 -9.14 -8.37 -3.29
N TRP A 57 -8.57 -7.88 -4.38
CA TRP A 57 -7.18 -7.44 -4.41
C TRP A 57 -7.09 -5.92 -4.32
N THR A 58 -6.23 -5.46 -3.42
CA THR A 58 -5.90 -4.04 -3.26
C THR A 58 -4.38 -3.88 -3.20
N ALA A 59 -3.85 -2.94 -3.96
CA ALA A 59 -2.44 -2.60 -3.88
C ALA A 59 -2.26 -1.09 -3.65
N ASN A 60 -1.29 -0.74 -2.81
CA ASN A 60 -0.89 0.63 -2.54
C ASN A 60 0.59 0.77 -2.86
N PHE A 61 0.91 1.73 -3.71
CA PHE A 61 2.28 2.08 -4.08
C PHE A 61 2.57 3.54 -3.77
N SER A 62 3.79 3.82 -3.33
CA SER A 62 4.37 5.15 -3.36
C SER A 62 5.62 5.11 -4.23
N LEU A 63 5.65 5.95 -5.24
CA LEU A 63 6.72 6.01 -6.24
C LEU A 63 7.36 7.39 -6.26
N GLU A 64 8.67 7.41 -6.39
CA GLU A 64 9.43 8.61 -6.70
C GLU A 64 9.70 8.68 -8.21
N VAL A 65 9.30 9.79 -8.84
CA VAL A 65 9.40 9.99 -10.28
C VAL A 65 10.06 11.32 -10.60
N ALA A 66 10.77 11.41 -11.72
CA ALA A 66 11.42 12.64 -12.14
C ALA A 66 10.41 13.69 -12.66
N ASP A 67 9.37 13.25 -13.35
CA ASP A 67 8.31 14.09 -13.94
C ASP A 67 6.95 13.47 -13.67
N LEU A 68 6.13 14.15 -12.84
CA LEU A 68 4.81 13.69 -12.45
C LEU A 68 3.85 13.56 -13.63
N ALA A 69 3.81 14.56 -14.52
CA ALA A 69 2.86 14.59 -15.62
C ALA A 69 3.15 13.47 -16.62
N LYS A 70 4.42 13.24 -16.94
CA LYS A 70 4.85 12.17 -17.84
C LYS A 70 4.59 10.79 -17.23
N ALA A 71 4.95 10.59 -15.98
CA ALA A 71 4.73 9.31 -15.28
C ALA A 71 3.25 8.99 -15.18
N GLN A 72 2.41 9.99 -14.82
CA GLN A 72 0.96 9.84 -14.78
C GLN A 72 0.39 9.45 -16.15
N ALA A 73 0.78 10.16 -17.22
CA ALA A 73 0.25 9.86 -18.57
C ALA A 73 0.59 8.44 -19.01
N GLN A 74 1.85 8.03 -18.86
CA GLN A 74 2.32 6.69 -19.21
C GLN A 74 1.63 5.59 -18.38
N LEU A 75 1.49 5.81 -17.08
CA LEU A 75 0.84 4.85 -16.20
C LEU A 75 -0.65 4.71 -16.55
N THR A 76 -1.33 5.83 -16.79
CA THR A 76 -2.75 5.83 -17.18
C THR A 76 -2.95 5.10 -18.50
N GLU A 77 -2.10 5.34 -19.50
CA GLU A 77 -2.15 4.65 -20.80
C GLU A 77 -2.01 3.14 -20.64
N ARG A 78 -1.05 2.68 -19.83
CA ARG A 78 -0.86 1.25 -19.54
C ARG A 78 -2.06 0.64 -18.83
N MET A 79 -2.61 1.32 -17.82
CA MET A 79 -3.81 0.84 -17.09
C MET A 79 -5.02 0.74 -18.01
N LEU A 80 -5.23 1.70 -18.91
CA LEU A 80 -6.29 1.65 -19.92
C LEU A 80 -6.09 0.50 -20.92
N ALA A 81 -4.86 0.24 -21.35
CA ALA A 81 -4.53 -0.89 -22.23
C ALA A 81 -4.83 -2.25 -21.60
N LEU A 82 -4.76 -2.36 -20.27
CA LEU A 82 -5.14 -3.55 -19.52
C LEU A 82 -6.66 -3.68 -19.27
N GLY A 83 -7.47 -2.77 -19.83
CA GLY A 83 -8.93 -2.73 -19.62
C GLY A 83 -9.33 -2.12 -18.28
N GLY A 84 -8.41 -1.43 -17.62
CA GLY A 84 -8.68 -0.67 -16.40
C GLY A 84 -9.20 0.74 -16.69
N TYR A 85 -9.50 1.48 -15.63
CA TYR A 85 -9.87 2.89 -15.70
C TYR A 85 -9.39 3.64 -14.45
N VAL A 86 -9.36 4.98 -14.54
CA VAL A 86 -9.07 5.86 -13.41
C VAL A 86 -10.37 6.09 -12.64
N GLU A 87 -10.40 5.69 -11.37
CA GLU A 87 -11.54 5.93 -10.47
C GLU A 87 -11.43 7.29 -9.81
N GLU A 88 -10.22 7.64 -9.37
CA GLU A 88 -9.97 8.91 -8.67
C GLU A 88 -8.59 9.46 -9.05
N LYS A 89 -8.50 10.77 -9.15
CA LYS A 89 -7.26 11.51 -9.27
C LYS A 89 -7.28 12.67 -8.29
N SER A 90 -6.26 12.78 -7.44
CA SER A 90 -6.09 13.86 -6.48
C SER A 90 -4.71 14.46 -6.61
N ASP A 91 -4.64 15.78 -6.82
CA ASP A 91 -3.39 16.53 -6.96
C ASP A 91 -3.08 17.25 -5.63
N TYR A 92 -1.93 16.96 -5.06
CA TYR A 92 -1.44 17.59 -3.81
C TYR A 92 -0.30 18.56 -4.12
N GLY A 93 -0.65 19.69 -4.71
CA GLY A 93 0.32 20.68 -5.19
C GLY A 93 1.11 20.20 -6.40
N SER A 94 2.31 20.76 -6.60
CA SER A 94 3.17 20.43 -7.74
C SER A 94 4.09 19.23 -7.52
N TYR A 95 4.10 18.65 -6.31
CA TYR A 95 5.11 17.67 -5.92
C TYR A 95 4.56 16.27 -5.68
N SER A 96 3.24 16.11 -5.56
CA SER A 96 2.62 14.81 -5.29
C SER A 96 1.24 14.68 -5.92
N GLN A 97 0.93 13.48 -6.41
CA GLN A 97 -0.37 13.10 -6.97
C GLN A 97 -0.76 11.73 -6.46
N SER A 98 -2.05 11.54 -6.17
CA SER A 98 -2.62 10.24 -5.89
C SER A 98 -3.59 9.83 -7.00
N LEU A 99 -3.42 8.61 -7.47
CA LEU A 99 -4.20 8.02 -8.55
C LEU A 99 -4.78 6.69 -8.05
N VAL A 100 -6.07 6.51 -8.25
CA VAL A 100 -6.75 5.24 -7.96
C VAL A 100 -7.21 4.64 -9.28
N TYR A 101 -6.69 3.47 -9.59
CA TYR A 101 -7.06 2.71 -10.77
C TYR A 101 -7.88 1.50 -10.38
N ARG A 102 -8.86 1.19 -11.22
CA ARG A 102 -9.60 -0.08 -11.19
C ARG A 102 -9.13 -0.91 -12.37
N VAL A 103 -8.63 -2.10 -12.09
CA VAL A 103 -8.03 -2.99 -13.09
C VAL A 103 -8.69 -4.38 -12.97
N PRO A 104 -9.02 -5.05 -14.09
CA PRO A 104 -9.55 -6.40 -14.05
C PRO A 104 -8.63 -7.33 -13.24
N LYS A 105 -9.23 -8.22 -12.43
CA LYS A 105 -8.46 -9.13 -11.56
C LYS A 105 -7.41 -9.95 -12.31
N ASP A 106 -7.72 -10.33 -13.55
CA ASP A 106 -6.83 -11.17 -14.36
C ASP A 106 -5.60 -10.39 -14.88
N ALA A 107 -5.73 -9.06 -15.02
CA ALA A 107 -4.64 -8.16 -15.41
C ALA A 107 -3.88 -7.56 -14.22
N PHE A 108 -4.31 -7.83 -12.98
CA PHE A 108 -3.76 -7.21 -11.79
C PHE A 108 -2.25 -7.44 -11.60
N ALA A 109 -1.78 -8.67 -11.83
CA ALA A 109 -0.36 -8.99 -11.71
C ALA A 109 0.50 -8.22 -12.73
N THR A 110 0.02 -8.06 -13.96
CA THR A 110 0.67 -7.25 -15.01
C THR A 110 0.68 -5.78 -14.61
N ALA A 111 -0.45 -5.27 -14.10
CA ALA A 111 -0.56 -3.88 -13.64
C ALA A 111 0.43 -3.56 -12.50
N LEU A 112 0.67 -4.49 -11.55
CA LEU A 112 1.69 -4.32 -10.51
C LEU A 112 3.08 -4.14 -11.12
N GLY A 113 3.45 -4.98 -12.10
CA GLY A 113 4.73 -4.88 -12.79
C GLY A 113 4.90 -3.56 -13.56
N ASP A 114 3.84 -3.08 -14.21
CA ASP A 114 3.84 -1.80 -14.92
C ASP A 114 4.03 -0.61 -13.98
N VAL A 115 3.43 -0.66 -12.79
CA VAL A 115 3.62 0.36 -11.74
C VAL A 115 5.07 0.36 -11.25
N GLU A 116 5.65 -0.81 -10.98
CA GLU A 116 7.03 -0.93 -10.51
C GLU A 116 8.05 -0.39 -11.52
N GLN A 117 7.76 -0.48 -12.82
CA GLN A 117 8.60 0.05 -13.89
C GLN A 117 8.41 1.56 -14.13
N SER A 118 7.39 2.18 -13.57
CA SER A 118 7.06 3.59 -13.82
C SER A 118 7.86 4.57 -12.98
N GLY A 119 8.61 4.10 -11.96
CA GLY A 119 9.42 4.94 -11.10
C GLY A 119 10.17 4.15 -10.03
N LYS A 120 10.87 4.87 -9.15
CA LYS A 120 11.54 4.25 -8.00
C LYS A 120 10.52 3.96 -6.91
N VAL A 121 10.33 2.69 -6.58
CA VAL A 121 9.39 2.25 -5.55
C VAL A 121 9.90 2.66 -4.15
N LEU A 122 9.17 3.51 -3.47
CA LEU A 122 9.41 3.89 -2.08
C LEU A 122 8.71 2.96 -1.12
N SER A 123 7.46 2.60 -1.43
CA SER A 123 6.71 1.61 -0.66
C SER A 123 5.79 0.81 -1.57
N ARG A 124 5.56 -0.47 -1.20
CA ARG A 124 4.66 -1.40 -1.87
C ARG A 124 3.91 -2.18 -0.82
N HIS A 125 2.58 -2.16 -0.89
CA HIS A 125 1.73 -2.99 -0.06
C HIS A 125 0.65 -3.63 -0.92
N VAL A 126 0.58 -4.97 -0.93
CA VAL A 126 -0.43 -5.74 -1.67
C VAL A 126 -1.21 -6.58 -0.68
N LYS A 127 -2.54 -6.47 -0.70
CA LYS A 127 -3.46 -7.20 0.16
C LYS A 127 -4.46 -7.97 -0.69
N GLY A 128 -4.59 -9.28 -0.44
CA GLY A 128 -5.71 -10.10 -0.90
C GLY A 128 -6.65 -10.36 0.27
N GLU A 129 -7.92 -10.05 0.13
CA GLU A 129 -8.94 -10.26 1.14
C GLU A 129 -9.93 -11.32 0.66
N ASP A 130 -10.09 -12.40 1.45
CA ASP A 130 -11.07 -13.44 1.16
C ASP A 130 -12.45 -12.98 1.62
N VAL A 131 -13.33 -12.72 0.67
CA VAL A 131 -14.71 -12.28 0.91
C VAL A 131 -15.74 -13.37 0.62
N THR A 132 -15.31 -14.63 0.52
CA THR A 132 -16.19 -15.75 0.18
C THR A 132 -17.31 -15.91 1.18
N GLU A 133 -16.99 -15.88 2.48
CA GLU A 133 -18.00 -15.99 3.55
C GLU A 133 -18.98 -14.81 3.50
N GLN A 134 -18.44 -13.60 3.35
CA GLN A 134 -19.27 -12.39 3.27
C GLN A 134 -20.21 -12.42 2.06
N TYR A 135 -19.73 -12.90 0.91
CA TYR A 135 -20.54 -13.04 -0.30
C TYR A 135 -21.68 -14.04 -0.08
N VAL A 136 -21.37 -15.23 0.45
CA VAL A 136 -22.34 -16.31 0.71
C VAL A 136 -23.39 -15.89 1.76
N ASP A 137 -22.97 -15.15 2.80
CA ASP A 137 -23.91 -14.63 3.83
C ASP A 137 -24.92 -13.66 3.19
N VAL A 138 -24.43 -12.65 2.45
CA VAL A 138 -25.30 -11.67 1.78
C VAL A 138 -26.23 -12.34 0.78
N GLU A 139 -25.73 -13.28 -0.03
CA GLU A 139 -26.53 -14.03 -1.01
C GLU A 139 -27.63 -14.85 -0.32
N THR A 140 -27.30 -15.51 0.79
CA THR A 140 -28.24 -16.34 1.53
C THR A 140 -29.34 -15.50 2.16
N ARG A 141 -28.99 -14.38 2.81
CA ARG A 141 -29.95 -13.44 3.38
C ARG A 141 -30.85 -12.82 2.32
N LEU A 142 -30.28 -12.41 1.17
CA LEU A 142 -31.03 -11.88 0.06
C LEU A 142 -32.08 -12.88 -0.42
N ARG A 143 -31.69 -14.13 -0.63
CA ARG A 143 -32.58 -15.22 -1.06
C ARG A 143 -33.70 -15.45 -0.04
N ASN A 144 -33.38 -15.45 1.26
CA ASN A 144 -34.36 -15.66 2.32
C ASN A 144 -35.37 -14.50 2.40
N ASN A 145 -34.92 -13.26 2.27
CA ASN A 145 -35.80 -12.08 2.26
C ASN A 145 -36.70 -12.04 1.03
N ILE A 146 -36.20 -12.43 -0.14
CA ILE A 146 -37.03 -12.58 -1.33
C ILE A 146 -38.13 -13.61 -1.11
N ALA A 147 -37.78 -14.77 -0.56
CA ALA A 147 -38.79 -15.81 -0.25
C ALA A 147 -39.82 -15.36 0.80
N LEU A 148 -39.40 -14.59 1.80
CA LEU A 148 -40.27 -14.01 2.81
C LEU A 148 -41.23 -12.99 2.19
N ARG A 149 -40.71 -12.08 1.37
CA ARG A 149 -41.51 -11.10 0.61
C ARG A 149 -42.59 -11.77 -0.21
N ASP A 150 -42.24 -12.85 -0.92
CA ASP A 150 -43.19 -13.55 -1.77
C ASP A 150 -44.31 -14.22 -0.94
N ARG A 151 -43.97 -14.81 0.23
CA ARG A 151 -44.97 -15.34 1.17
C ARG A 151 -45.89 -14.25 1.74
N LEU A 152 -45.34 -13.09 2.09
CA LEU A 152 -46.14 -11.96 2.57
C LEU A 152 -47.09 -11.45 1.50
N ARG A 153 -46.68 -11.41 0.22
CA ARG A 153 -47.55 -11.08 -0.90
C ARG A 153 -48.71 -12.08 -1.07
N ASP A 154 -48.40 -13.36 -0.92
CA ASP A 154 -49.46 -14.40 -0.94
C ASP A 154 -50.44 -14.26 0.21
N LEU A 155 -49.93 -13.90 1.41
CA LEU A 155 -50.80 -13.65 2.58
C LEU A 155 -51.67 -12.41 2.39
N LEU A 156 -51.06 -11.33 1.82
CA LEU A 156 -51.79 -10.11 1.52
C LEU A 156 -52.98 -10.36 0.57
N GLY A 157 -52.78 -11.21 -0.45
CA GLY A 157 -53.87 -11.61 -1.34
C GLY A 157 -55.01 -12.42 -0.71
N LYS A 158 -54.77 -12.99 0.50
CA LYS A 158 -55.76 -13.78 1.26
C LYS A 158 -56.37 -13.02 2.44
N ALA A 159 -55.74 -11.92 2.87
CA ALA A 159 -56.18 -11.11 3.98
C ALA A 159 -57.52 -10.41 3.68
N LYS A 160 -58.42 -10.41 4.67
CA LYS A 160 -59.73 -9.76 4.57
C LYS A 160 -59.92 -8.63 5.60
N ASP A 161 -59.13 -8.67 6.66
CA ASP A 161 -59.18 -7.65 7.70
C ASP A 161 -58.22 -6.50 7.34
N ILE A 162 -58.73 -5.27 7.46
CA ILE A 162 -57.93 -4.06 7.17
C ILE A 162 -56.68 -3.97 8.07
N LYS A 163 -56.79 -4.38 9.32
CA LYS A 163 -55.67 -4.37 10.25
C LYS A 163 -54.57 -5.31 9.82
N ASP A 164 -54.92 -6.53 9.38
CA ASP A 164 -53.95 -7.52 8.90
C ASP A 164 -53.31 -7.03 7.62
N ILE A 165 -54.06 -6.41 6.69
CA ILE A 165 -53.54 -5.82 5.46
C ILE A 165 -52.47 -4.76 5.78
N LEU A 166 -52.77 -3.81 6.68
CA LEU A 166 -51.84 -2.77 7.08
C LEU A 166 -50.55 -3.32 7.73
N GLN A 167 -50.69 -4.37 8.55
CA GLN A 167 -49.51 -5.03 9.13
C GLN A 167 -48.66 -5.72 8.10
N ILE A 168 -49.24 -6.45 7.15
CA ILE A 168 -48.51 -7.13 6.05
C ILE A 168 -47.84 -6.12 5.17
N GLU A 169 -48.52 -5.01 4.81
CA GLU A 169 -47.94 -3.95 4.01
C GLU A 169 -46.74 -3.27 4.69
N SER A 170 -46.87 -3.02 6.00
CA SER A 170 -45.72 -2.46 6.78
C SER A 170 -44.53 -3.40 6.75
N GLU A 171 -44.74 -4.71 6.92
CA GLU A 171 -43.67 -5.69 6.86
C GLU A 171 -43.10 -5.86 5.46
N LEU A 172 -43.94 -5.82 4.42
CA LEU A 172 -43.48 -5.82 3.01
C LEU A 172 -42.54 -4.63 2.70
N ASN A 173 -42.90 -3.43 3.18
CA ASN A 173 -42.07 -2.25 3.00
C ASN A 173 -40.70 -2.40 3.72
N ARG A 174 -40.70 -2.96 4.93
CA ARG A 174 -39.49 -3.25 5.69
C ARG A 174 -38.59 -4.24 4.95
N ILE A 175 -39.16 -5.38 4.52
CA ILE A 175 -38.40 -6.43 3.78
C ILE A 175 -37.91 -5.93 2.43
N GLN A 176 -38.69 -5.11 1.73
CA GLN A 176 -38.25 -4.54 0.45
C GLN A 176 -37.01 -3.65 0.66
N SER A 177 -37.00 -2.81 1.71
CA SER A 177 -35.82 -1.98 2.03
C SER A 177 -34.59 -2.81 2.36
N GLU A 178 -34.75 -3.94 3.04
CA GLU A 178 -33.65 -4.88 3.33
C GLU A 178 -33.14 -5.55 2.05
N ILE A 179 -34.05 -5.99 1.14
CA ILE A 179 -33.67 -6.56 -0.15
C ILE A 179 -32.85 -5.54 -0.96
N ASP A 180 -33.32 -4.30 -1.09
CA ASP A 180 -32.63 -3.24 -1.84
C ASP A 180 -31.22 -2.99 -1.28
N SER A 181 -31.09 -2.97 0.04
CA SER A 181 -29.79 -2.83 0.72
C SER A 181 -28.84 -3.99 0.43
N MET A 182 -29.36 -5.24 0.48
CA MET A 182 -28.57 -6.43 0.22
C MET A 182 -28.16 -6.54 -1.25
N GLU A 183 -29.05 -6.18 -2.18
CA GLU A 183 -28.73 -6.11 -3.61
C GLU A 183 -27.64 -5.09 -3.90
N ALA A 184 -27.69 -3.91 -3.26
CA ALA A 184 -26.64 -2.90 -3.39
C ALA A 184 -25.30 -3.43 -2.88
N ARG A 185 -25.29 -4.07 -1.70
CA ARG A 185 -24.07 -4.70 -1.13
C ARG A 185 -23.53 -5.81 -2.02
N MET A 186 -24.41 -6.64 -2.60
CA MET A 186 -24.02 -7.70 -3.53
C MET A 186 -23.37 -7.13 -4.79
N ARG A 187 -23.90 -6.03 -5.36
CA ARG A 187 -23.28 -5.36 -6.53
C ARG A 187 -21.89 -4.86 -6.20
N ILE A 188 -21.69 -4.24 -5.03
CA ILE A 188 -20.38 -3.75 -4.59
C ILE A 188 -19.38 -4.90 -4.45
N LEU A 189 -19.78 -6.01 -3.78
CA LEU A 189 -18.90 -7.18 -3.62
C LEU A 189 -18.52 -7.79 -4.97
N LYS A 190 -19.47 -7.94 -5.89
CA LYS A 190 -19.20 -8.44 -7.24
C LYS A 190 -18.21 -7.55 -7.98
N ASP A 191 -18.39 -6.23 -7.92
CA ASP A 191 -17.46 -5.28 -8.54
C ASP A 191 -16.06 -5.40 -7.94
N GLN A 192 -15.93 -5.46 -6.62
CA GLN A 192 -14.64 -5.60 -5.94
C GLN A 192 -13.92 -6.92 -6.25
N ILE A 193 -14.67 -8.01 -6.45
CA ILE A 193 -14.12 -9.31 -6.86
C ILE A 193 -13.63 -9.29 -8.31
N GLN A 194 -14.34 -8.58 -9.19
CA GLN A 194 -14.02 -8.50 -10.62
C GLN A 194 -12.91 -7.49 -10.90
N MET A 195 -12.91 -6.37 -10.16
CA MET A 195 -12.02 -5.23 -10.38
C MET A 195 -11.15 -5.01 -9.14
N SER A 196 -9.86 -5.18 -9.30
CA SER A 196 -8.85 -4.89 -8.28
C SER A 196 -8.60 -3.40 -8.17
N THR A 197 -8.31 -2.93 -6.96
CA THR A 197 -8.01 -1.51 -6.69
C THR A 197 -6.50 -1.31 -6.59
N LEU A 198 -5.96 -0.38 -7.36
CA LEU A 198 -4.55 -0.02 -7.38
C LEU A 198 -4.41 1.47 -7.06
N ARG A 199 -3.91 1.79 -5.87
CA ARG A 199 -3.61 3.17 -5.44
C ARG A 199 -2.15 3.45 -5.64
N VAL A 200 -1.85 4.50 -6.40
CA VAL A 200 -0.49 4.92 -6.72
C VAL A 200 -0.30 6.37 -6.30
N GLU A 201 0.57 6.58 -5.34
CA GLU A 201 1.04 7.90 -4.95
C GLU A 201 2.33 8.19 -5.70
N LEU A 202 2.30 9.18 -6.58
CA LEU A 202 3.46 9.68 -7.29
C LEU A 202 4.03 10.88 -6.54
N ARG A 203 5.32 10.85 -6.23
CA ARG A 203 6.07 11.96 -5.64
C ARG A 203 7.16 12.39 -6.59
N GLN A 204 7.24 13.67 -6.85
CA GLN A 204 8.34 14.21 -7.63
C GLN A 204 9.64 14.13 -6.85
N GLN A 205 10.68 13.64 -7.47
CA GLN A 205 12.02 13.67 -6.90
C GLN A 205 12.40 15.13 -6.63
N GLU A 206 12.68 15.43 -5.36
CA GLU A 206 13.23 16.74 -5.03
C GLU A 206 14.56 16.89 -5.75
N ALA A 207 14.65 17.86 -6.66
CA ALA A 207 15.90 18.13 -7.34
C ALA A 207 16.96 18.38 -6.26
N GLU A 208 17.95 17.50 -6.17
CA GLU A 208 19.09 17.73 -5.30
C GLU A 208 19.63 19.12 -5.63
N LYS A 209 19.42 20.06 -4.72
CA LYS A 209 20.06 21.38 -4.85
C LYS A 209 21.55 21.11 -4.96
N PRO A 210 22.21 21.46 -6.09
CA PRO A 210 23.61 21.19 -6.23
C PRO A 210 24.31 21.75 -5.00
N ALA A 211 24.99 20.88 -4.26
CA ALA A 211 25.77 21.30 -3.09
C ALA A 211 26.71 22.39 -3.59
N THR A 212 26.42 23.63 -3.20
CA THR A 212 27.24 24.78 -3.65
C THR A 212 28.56 24.61 -2.96
N ILE A 213 29.51 23.97 -3.68
CA ILE A 213 30.92 23.84 -3.25
C ILE A 213 31.49 25.24 -3.39
N TYR A 214 31.51 25.97 -2.29
CA TYR A 214 32.16 27.28 -2.26
C TYR A 214 33.67 27.07 -2.41
N GLY A 215 34.25 27.65 -3.41
CA GLY A 215 35.72 27.77 -3.48
C GLY A 215 36.26 28.53 -2.27
N PRO A 216 37.61 28.57 -2.08
CA PRO A 216 38.22 29.20 -0.90
C PRO A 216 37.74 30.64 -0.64
N LEU A 217 37.50 31.42 -1.70
CA LEU A 217 36.91 32.76 -1.63
C LEU A 217 35.44 32.77 -1.22
N GLY A 218 34.70 31.78 -1.61
CA GLY A 218 33.28 31.63 -1.22
C GLY A 218 33.08 31.31 0.28
N TYR A 219 34.01 30.52 0.87
CA TYR A 219 34.03 30.30 2.32
C TYR A 219 34.39 31.56 3.09
N LEU A 220 35.34 32.38 2.59
CA LEU A 220 35.68 33.68 3.13
C LEU A 220 34.45 34.63 3.12
N TYR A 221 33.76 34.72 1.99
CA TYR A 221 32.56 35.55 1.86
C TYR A 221 31.44 35.10 2.84
N LYS A 222 31.20 33.79 2.95
CA LYS A 222 30.19 33.24 3.86
C LYS A 222 30.57 33.47 5.33
N GLY A 223 31.86 33.37 5.65
CA GLY A 223 32.41 33.65 6.98
C GLY A 223 32.23 35.13 7.38
N THR A 224 32.53 36.05 6.47
CA THR A 224 32.37 37.51 6.69
C THR A 224 30.89 37.89 6.76
N ALA A 225 30.02 37.35 5.87
CA ALA A 225 28.59 37.58 5.90
C ALA A 225 27.97 37.07 7.20
N TRP A 226 28.36 35.88 7.67
CA TRP A 226 27.91 35.32 8.97
C TRP A 226 28.35 36.20 10.14
N PHE A 227 29.60 36.69 10.10
CA PHE A 227 30.15 37.56 11.15
C PHE A 227 29.41 38.90 11.23
N VAL A 228 29.16 39.53 10.06
CA VAL A 228 28.42 40.78 9.95
C VAL A 228 26.96 40.63 10.42
N THR A 229 26.26 39.59 9.97
CA THR A 229 24.89 39.34 10.42
C THR A 229 24.81 39.07 11.91
N LYS A 230 25.78 38.38 12.49
CA LYS A 230 25.81 38.11 13.95
C LYS A 230 26.23 39.32 14.78
N LEU A 231 26.98 40.26 14.20
CA LEU A 231 27.39 41.51 14.85
C LEU A 231 26.21 42.51 14.91
N PHE A 232 25.32 42.53 13.90
CA PHE A 232 24.22 43.47 13.77
C PHE A 232 22.86 42.96 14.19
N ILE A 233 22.68 41.63 14.40
CA ILE A 233 21.43 41.08 14.94
C ILE A 233 21.62 40.85 16.44
N ILE A 234 21.31 41.87 17.24
CA ILE A 234 21.07 41.74 18.67
C ILE A 234 19.67 41.15 18.81
N ARG A 235 19.56 39.89 19.22
CA ARG A 235 18.28 39.32 19.60
C ARG A 235 18.03 39.70 21.06
N GLU A 236 16.99 40.55 21.30
CA GLU A 236 16.33 40.60 22.59
C GLU A 236 15.69 39.27 22.95
#